data_b66136f88b19392214b867fb531983c4
#
_entry.id   b66136f88b19392214b867fb531983c4
#
_cell.length_a   1.000
_cell.length_b   1.000
_cell.length_c   1.000
_cell.angle_alpha   90.00
_cell.angle_beta   90.00
_cell.angle_gamma   90.00
#
_symmetry.space_group_name_H-M   'P 1'
#
loop_
_entity.id
_entity.type
_entity.pdbx_description
1 polymer ?
#
loop_
_entity_poly.entity_id
_entity_poly.type
_entity_poly.pdbx_seq_one_letter_code
_entity_poly.pdbx_strand_id
1 'polypeptide(L)'
;LQRMMKATLPLCLLVAMLHLTVNNLTQTDHHNDEPKATDSQEQHLYEGDPLESCKRIVPSNTDFAFRFYRQATTQEPGKNIFFSPVSISTAFALLALGSRATSQAQVLEGLAFNLTNTQEEEIHNGFHHLLLLLNRPGSQVQLSMGNTLFIDKHLKPLQTFLKDIKKLYKGKVISSNFQNATEAKKDINDHIKNKTHGNINQIVKDLDRNTLMVIVNYIYFKAYWENPFNIKGTRKDYFHVNAKTSVEVKMMTRDGFYKTYSDRKLSCEVVQIPYKGDVAALFILPRQGKMQQLEDALTKDTVSKWEKSLDRRRIEVHIPKLSISGTYDLKKMLMNLGVTDVFSDRADLSAITGKPDAMVSKAAHKALLKIHENGTEAAAVTSTDFLPHSVPPVLKFNHPFLLLIVDQYTQSILFMGKIVNPTEK
;
A
#
# COMPACT_ATOMS: atom_id res chain seq x y z
N LEU A 1 5.74 -47.31 53.73
CA LEU A 1 4.87 -46.34 54.41
C LEU A 1 4.25 -45.44 53.33
N GLN A 2 3.11 -45.72 52.89
CA GLN A 2 1.72 -45.40 53.25
C GLN A 2 1.35 -43.90 53.17
N ARG A 3 0.38 -43.65 52.24
CA ARG A 3 -0.67 -42.62 52.25
C ARG A 3 -0.22 -41.22 51.71
N MET A 4 -0.93 -40.54 50.86
CA MET A 4 -2.38 -40.48 50.53
C MET A 4 -2.59 -39.87 49.15
N MET A 5 -3.40 -40.52 48.36
CA MET A 5 -4.12 -39.92 47.22
C MET A 5 -5.12 -38.86 47.72
N LYS A 6 -5.16 -37.72 47.08
CA LYS A 6 -6.39 -36.93 47.00
C LYS A 6 -6.62 -36.46 45.57
N ALA A 7 -7.73 -36.91 45.08
CA ALA A 7 -8.31 -36.56 43.79
C ALA A 7 -8.79 -35.11 43.76
N THR A 8 -8.62 -34.44 42.65
CA THR A 8 -9.41 -33.26 42.27
C THR A 8 -10.06 -33.54 40.92
N LEU A 9 -11.36 -33.79 40.95
CA LEU A 9 -12.26 -33.85 39.79
C LEU A 9 -12.46 -32.46 39.14
N PRO A 10 -12.82 -32.39 37.87
CA PRO A 10 -12.76 -31.16 37.08
C PRO A 10 -13.97 -30.25 37.21
N LEU A 11 -13.70 -28.96 37.27
CA LEU A 11 -14.64 -27.84 37.27
C LEU A 11 -15.12 -27.56 35.84
N CYS A 12 -15.76 -28.51 35.16
CA CYS A 12 -16.29 -28.38 33.80
C CYS A 12 -17.78 -28.68 33.64
N LEU A 13 -18.58 -28.58 34.72
CA LEU A 13 -20.00 -28.96 34.71
C LEU A 13 -20.96 -27.90 35.32
N LEU A 14 -20.59 -26.61 35.28
CA LEU A 14 -21.40 -25.55 35.89
C LEU A 14 -21.70 -24.36 34.96
N VAL A 15 -21.56 -24.48 33.63
CA VAL A 15 -21.92 -23.44 32.66
C VAL A 15 -23.06 -23.90 31.72
N ALA A 16 -23.58 -25.09 31.83
CA ALA A 16 -24.61 -25.63 30.94
C ALA A 16 -26.06 -25.61 31.49
N MET A 17 -26.37 -24.92 32.60
CA MET A 17 -27.72 -24.87 33.17
C MET A 17 -28.24 -23.47 33.49
N LEU A 18 -27.93 -22.47 32.67
CA LEU A 18 -28.49 -21.11 32.82
C LEU A 18 -29.07 -20.55 31.52
N HIS A 19 -29.53 -21.43 30.61
CA HIS A 19 -30.21 -20.99 29.36
C HIS A 19 -31.57 -21.66 29.11
N LEU A 20 -32.32 -22.02 30.16
CA LEU A 20 -33.67 -22.57 30.00
C LEU A 20 -34.58 -22.14 31.13
N THR A 21 -34.83 -20.83 31.31
CA THR A 21 -36.06 -20.34 31.97
C THR A 21 -36.15 -18.83 31.81
N VAL A 22 -36.58 -18.34 30.68
CA VAL A 22 -37.42 -17.14 30.54
C VAL A 22 -38.14 -17.25 29.19
N ASN A 23 -39.17 -18.05 29.15
CA ASN A 23 -40.28 -17.86 28.21
C ASN A 23 -41.56 -18.17 29.00
N ASN A 24 -42.31 -17.16 29.23
CA ASN A 24 -43.76 -17.05 29.38
C ASN A 24 -44.10 -16.03 30.45
N LEU A 25 -44.50 -14.88 30.00
CA LEU A 25 -45.71 -14.21 30.51
C LEU A 25 -46.13 -13.12 29.51
N THR A 26 -47.23 -13.41 28.92
CA THR A 26 -48.19 -12.64 28.13
C THR A 26 -48.61 -11.33 28.78
N GLN A 27 -48.93 -10.22 28.08
CA GLN A 27 -50.12 -9.94 27.30
C GLN A 27 -50.21 -8.44 26.99
N THR A 28 -50.53 -8.13 25.73
CA THR A 28 -51.39 -7.06 25.19
C THR A 28 -51.31 -5.64 25.75
N ASP A 29 -50.92 -4.66 24.88
CA ASP A 29 -51.86 -3.61 24.47
C ASP A 29 -51.43 -2.92 23.16
N HIS A 30 -52.44 -2.52 22.40
CA HIS A 30 -52.43 -1.89 21.09
C HIS A 30 -51.85 -0.46 21.14
N HIS A 31 -51.01 -0.04 20.17
CA HIS A 31 -51.35 1.00 19.19
C HIS A 31 -50.14 1.46 18.36
N ASN A 32 -50.45 1.65 17.09
CA ASN A 32 -49.80 2.47 16.05
C ASN A 32 -48.61 1.89 15.31
N ASP A 33 -48.96 1.34 14.16
CA ASP A 33 -48.13 1.11 13.00
C ASP A 33 -47.57 2.43 12.43
N GLU A 34 -46.25 2.60 12.51
CA GLU A 34 -45.48 3.31 11.48
C GLU A 34 -44.56 2.32 10.79
N PRO A 35 -44.48 2.30 9.44
CA PRO A 35 -43.69 1.32 8.73
C PRO A 35 -42.22 1.65 8.89
N LYS A 36 -41.48 0.80 9.62
CA LYS A 36 -40.02 0.73 9.55
C LYS A 36 -39.62 0.40 8.12
N ALA A 37 -39.21 1.42 7.38
CA ALA A 37 -38.56 1.25 6.07
C ALA A 37 -37.36 0.31 6.20
N THR A 38 -37.41 -0.73 5.45
CA THR A 38 -36.56 -1.87 5.33
C THR A 38 -35.10 -1.53 5.12
N ASP A 39 -34.27 -1.90 6.11
CA ASP A 39 -32.81 -1.98 6.07
C ASP A 39 -32.30 -3.12 5.15
N SER A 40 -33.20 -3.75 4.39
CA SER A 40 -32.96 -4.95 3.59
C SER A 40 -32.54 -4.67 2.13
N GLN A 41 -32.61 -3.42 1.65
CA GLN A 41 -32.15 -3.08 0.29
C GLN A 41 -30.69 -2.62 0.23
N GLU A 42 -30.05 -2.24 1.35
CA GLU A 42 -28.63 -1.85 1.38
C GLU A 42 -27.66 -3.05 1.46
N GLN A 43 -28.14 -4.25 1.77
CA GLN A 43 -27.27 -5.45 1.87
C GLN A 43 -26.98 -6.11 0.52
N HIS A 44 -27.80 -5.89 -0.52
CA HIS A 44 -27.64 -6.55 -1.83
C HIS A 44 -26.56 -5.96 -2.75
N LEU A 45 -25.99 -4.80 -2.43
CA LEU A 45 -24.99 -4.12 -3.27
C LEU A 45 -23.55 -4.68 -3.17
N TYR A 46 -23.29 -5.66 -2.30
CA TYR A 46 -21.94 -6.16 -2.02
C TYR A 46 -21.84 -7.69 -1.97
N GLU A 47 -22.79 -8.42 -2.60
CA GLU A 47 -22.77 -9.88 -2.72
C GLU A 47 -21.82 -10.33 -3.84
N GLY A 48 -20.56 -10.53 -3.49
CA GLY A 48 -19.53 -11.12 -4.35
C GLY A 48 -18.36 -11.60 -3.51
N ASP A 49 -17.61 -12.57 -4.02
CA ASP A 49 -16.33 -12.96 -3.41
C ASP A 49 -15.41 -11.73 -3.37
N PRO A 50 -14.97 -11.28 -2.16
CA PRO A 50 -14.07 -10.14 -2.02
C PRO A 50 -12.80 -10.28 -2.84
N LEU A 51 -12.27 -11.49 -2.98
CA LEU A 51 -11.06 -11.75 -3.76
C LEU A 51 -11.31 -11.57 -5.27
N GLU A 52 -12.44 -12.03 -5.78
CA GLU A 52 -12.80 -11.84 -7.20
C GLU A 52 -13.03 -10.37 -7.54
N SER A 53 -13.72 -9.60 -6.67
CA SER A 53 -13.85 -8.15 -6.83
C SER A 53 -12.50 -7.45 -6.84
N CYS A 54 -11.58 -7.85 -5.96
CA CYS A 54 -10.23 -7.33 -5.90
C CYS A 54 -9.44 -7.67 -7.19
N LYS A 55 -9.52 -8.89 -7.69
CA LYS A 55 -8.84 -9.32 -8.93
C LYS A 55 -9.22 -8.50 -10.16
N ARG A 56 -10.42 -7.92 -10.19
CA ARG A 56 -10.86 -7.06 -11.32
C ARG A 56 -10.09 -5.76 -11.42
N ILE A 57 -9.65 -5.19 -10.29
CA ILE A 57 -8.92 -3.91 -10.27
C ILE A 57 -7.39 -4.07 -10.33
N VAL A 58 -6.87 -5.24 -9.99
CA VAL A 58 -5.41 -5.49 -9.91
C VAL A 58 -4.69 -5.25 -11.24
N PRO A 59 -5.20 -5.66 -12.41
CA PRO A 59 -4.53 -5.38 -13.68
C PRO A 59 -4.37 -3.88 -13.96
N SER A 60 -5.42 -3.09 -13.72
CA SER A 60 -5.38 -1.62 -13.88
C SER A 60 -4.42 -0.97 -12.88
N ASN A 61 -4.44 -1.39 -11.60
CA ASN A 61 -3.49 -0.90 -10.60
C ASN A 61 -2.04 -1.24 -10.97
N THR A 62 -1.80 -2.38 -11.58
CA THR A 62 -0.46 -2.77 -12.04
C THR A 62 -0.03 -1.93 -13.25
N ASP A 63 -0.91 -1.71 -14.21
CA ASP A 63 -0.64 -0.83 -15.36
C ASP A 63 -0.40 0.63 -14.90
N PHE A 64 -1.19 1.12 -13.94
CA PHE A 64 -0.98 2.42 -13.31
C PHE A 64 0.38 2.49 -12.62
N ALA A 65 0.80 1.46 -11.89
CA ALA A 65 2.10 1.43 -11.22
C ALA A 65 3.25 1.68 -12.19
N PHE A 66 3.24 1.06 -13.36
CA PHE A 66 4.28 1.25 -14.37
C PHE A 66 4.18 2.58 -15.11
N ARG A 67 2.96 3.09 -15.37
CA ARG A 67 2.77 4.43 -15.91
C ARG A 67 3.33 5.50 -14.96
N PHE A 68 2.99 5.40 -13.67
CA PHE A 68 3.49 6.32 -12.64
C PHE A 68 5.02 6.22 -12.49
N TYR A 69 5.55 5.00 -12.48
CA TYR A 69 6.99 4.75 -12.40
C TYR A 69 7.75 5.47 -13.53
N ARG A 70 7.29 5.35 -14.77
CA ARG A 70 7.91 6.04 -15.93
C ARG A 70 7.89 7.56 -15.76
N GLN A 71 6.80 8.12 -15.24
CA GLN A 71 6.74 9.56 -14.92
C GLN A 71 7.75 9.93 -13.82
N ALA A 72 7.84 9.13 -12.77
CA ALA A 72 8.77 9.38 -11.67
C ALA A 72 10.23 9.34 -12.14
N THR A 73 10.62 8.35 -12.94
CA THR A 73 11.99 8.24 -13.47
C THR A 73 12.34 9.37 -14.44
N THR A 74 11.36 9.88 -15.20
CA THR A 74 11.55 11.03 -16.09
C THR A 74 11.74 12.33 -15.31
N GLN A 75 11.02 12.50 -14.19
CA GLN A 75 11.13 13.73 -13.37
C GLN A 75 12.36 13.73 -12.47
N GLU A 76 12.81 12.56 -12.02
CA GLU A 76 13.92 12.38 -11.10
C GLU A 76 14.95 11.39 -11.69
N PRO A 77 15.60 11.76 -12.83
CA PRO A 77 16.57 10.87 -13.46
C PRO A 77 17.76 10.62 -12.54
N GLY A 78 18.17 9.35 -12.43
CA GLY A 78 19.33 8.96 -11.63
C GLY A 78 19.14 9.00 -10.11
N LYS A 79 17.93 9.24 -9.60
CA LYS A 79 17.61 9.20 -8.17
C LYS A 79 16.89 7.92 -7.78
N ASN A 80 16.84 7.68 -6.47
CA ASN A 80 15.97 6.65 -5.91
C ASN A 80 14.50 6.98 -6.20
N ILE A 81 13.73 5.98 -6.61
CA ILE A 81 12.28 6.07 -6.77
C ILE A 81 11.66 5.13 -5.74
N PHE A 82 10.65 5.60 -5.02
CA PHE A 82 9.89 4.74 -4.11
C PHE A 82 8.50 5.29 -3.86
N PHE A 83 7.47 4.54 -4.20
CA PHE A 83 6.06 4.93 -4.01
C PHE A 83 5.17 3.70 -3.84
N SER A 84 3.92 3.93 -3.44
CA SER A 84 2.89 2.89 -3.37
C SER A 84 1.82 3.12 -4.41
N PRO A 85 1.77 2.32 -5.47
CA PRO A 85 0.73 2.45 -6.50
C PRO A 85 -0.66 2.20 -5.93
N VAL A 86 -0.84 1.16 -5.12
CA VAL A 86 -2.14 0.84 -4.51
C VAL A 86 -2.66 1.97 -3.61
N SER A 87 -1.76 2.64 -2.90
CA SER A 87 -2.15 3.74 -2.02
C SER A 87 -2.57 4.99 -2.81
N ILE A 88 -1.83 5.34 -3.87
CA ILE A 88 -2.17 6.46 -4.76
C ILE A 88 -3.48 6.18 -5.49
N SER A 89 -3.64 4.97 -6.08
CA SER A 89 -4.87 4.58 -6.77
C SER A 89 -6.09 4.66 -5.85
N THR A 90 -5.96 4.20 -4.60
CA THR A 90 -7.03 4.28 -3.61
C THR A 90 -7.43 5.73 -3.31
N ALA A 91 -6.46 6.65 -3.17
CA ALA A 91 -6.73 8.08 -2.93
C ALA A 91 -7.49 8.74 -4.09
N PHE A 92 -7.12 8.39 -5.33
CA PHE A 92 -7.76 8.98 -6.50
C PHE A 92 -9.06 8.27 -6.88
N ALA A 93 -9.23 6.99 -6.62
CA ALA A 93 -10.52 6.34 -6.71
C ALA A 93 -11.54 6.93 -5.70
N LEU A 94 -11.09 7.28 -4.48
CA LEU A 94 -11.89 8.05 -3.53
C LEU A 94 -12.27 9.43 -4.11
N LEU A 95 -11.35 10.13 -4.78
CA LEU A 95 -11.65 11.40 -5.44
C LEU A 95 -12.65 11.23 -6.59
N ALA A 96 -12.54 10.15 -7.38
CA ALA A 96 -13.48 9.82 -8.45
C ALA A 96 -14.91 9.65 -7.92
N LEU A 97 -15.10 9.04 -6.76
CA LEU A 97 -16.39 8.93 -6.07
C LEU A 97 -17.01 10.30 -5.77
N GLY A 98 -16.17 11.31 -5.50
CA GLY A 98 -16.56 12.70 -5.28
C GLY A 98 -16.68 13.55 -6.54
N SER A 99 -16.31 13.00 -7.68
CA SER A 99 -16.29 13.69 -8.99
C SER A 99 -17.48 13.31 -9.86
N ARG A 100 -17.72 14.08 -10.93
CA ARG A 100 -18.75 13.81 -11.93
C ARG A 100 -18.21 14.03 -13.35
N ALA A 101 -18.94 13.50 -14.32
CA ALA A 101 -18.71 13.72 -15.75
C ALA A 101 -17.24 13.50 -16.16
N THR A 102 -16.67 14.44 -16.93
CA THR A 102 -15.29 14.35 -17.45
C THR A 102 -14.24 14.27 -16.34
N SER A 103 -14.44 14.98 -15.23
CA SER A 103 -13.53 14.94 -14.07
C SER A 103 -13.40 13.52 -13.51
N GLN A 104 -14.49 12.81 -13.36
CA GLN A 104 -14.52 11.42 -12.89
C GLN A 104 -13.86 10.47 -13.89
N ALA A 105 -14.25 10.57 -15.16
CA ALA A 105 -13.70 9.74 -16.24
C ALA A 105 -12.17 9.88 -16.33
N GLN A 106 -11.66 11.13 -16.36
CA GLN A 106 -10.22 11.38 -16.41
C GLN A 106 -9.48 10.76 -15.22
N VAL A 107 -10.04 10.82 -14.00
CA VAL A 107 -9.41 10.22 -12.83
C VAL A 107 -9.32 8.69 -12.99
N LEU A 108 -10.41 8.04 -13.37
CA LEU A 108 -10.44 6.57 -13.50
C LEU A 108 -9.57 6.07 -14.65
N GLU A 109 -9.60 6.76 -15.81
CA GLU A 109 -8.72 6.44 -16.96
C GLU A 109 -7.24 6.72 -16.65
N GLY A 110 -6.96 7.78 -15.90
CA GLY A 110 -5.62 8.08 -15.41
C GLY A 110 -5.06 6.97 -14.48
N LEU A 111 -5.94 6.31 -13.73
CA LEU A 111 -5.65 5.10 -12.95
C LEU A 111 -5.60 3.81 -13.81
N ALA A 112 -5.63 3.95 -15.14
CA ALA A 112 -5.61 2.87 -16.12
C ALA A 112 -6.85 1.96 -16.14
N PHE A 113 -8.01 2.43 -15.66
CA PHE A 113 -9.27 1.72 -15.85
C PHE A 113 -9.82 1.97 -17.25
N ASN A 114 -10.33 0.90 -17.86
CA ASN A 114 -11.04 0.97 -19.14
C ASN A 114 -12.54 1.06 -18.86
N LEU A 115 -13.11 2.25 -18.95
CA LEU A 115 -14.51 2.52 -18.62
C LEU A 115 -15.51 1.95 -19.65
N THR A 116 -15.04 1.46 -20.80
CA THR A 116 -15.88 0.68 -21.73
C THR A 116 -16.21 -0.72 -21.21
N ASN A 117 -15.31 -1.27 -20.40
CA ASN A 117 -15.38 -2.68 -19.96
C ASN A 117 -15.56 -2.83 -18.44
N THR A 118 -15.42 -1.75 -17.67
CA THR A 118 -15.47 -1.78 -16.22
C THR A 118 -16.41 -0.67 -15.72
N GLN A 119 -17.40 -1.04 -14.96
CA GLN A 119 -18.33 -0.07 -14.37
C GLN A 119 -17.69 0.60 -13.15
N GLU A 120 -18.08 1.85 -12.89
CA GLU A 120 -17.61 2.63 -11.75
C GLU A 120 -17.81 1.89 -10.41
N GLU A 121 -18.99 1.31 -10.23
CA GLU A 121 -19.34 0.56 -9.03
C GLU A 121 -18.39 -0.64 -8.80
N GLU A 122 -18.03 -1.38 -9.85
CA GLU A 122 -17.07 -2.47 -9.76
C GLU A 122 -15.69 -2.00 -9.30
N ILE A 123 -15.27 -0.80 -9.74
CA ILE A 123 -14.01 -0.18 -9.34
C ILE A 123 -14.02 0.12 -7.84
N HIS A 124 -15.07 0.81 -7.36
CA HIS A 124 -15.20 1.17 -5.95
C HIS A 124 -15.33 -0.05 -5.04
N ASN A 125 -16.08 -1.06 -5.45
CA ASN A 125 -16.19 -2.34 -4.74
C ASN A 125 -14.86 -3.10 -4.72
N GLY A 126 -14.12 -3.10 -5.83
CA GLY A 126 -12.78 -3.67 -5.91
C GLY A 126 -11.81 -3.02 -4.91
N PHE A 127 -11.79 -1.70 -4.81
CA PHE A 127 -10.96 -0.99 -3.82
C PHE A 127 -11.43 -1.24 -2.38
N HIS A 128 -12.75 -1.27 -2.14
CA HIS A 128 -13.28 -1.60 -0.82
C HIS A 128 -12.78 -2.98 -0.35
N HIS A 129 -12.95 -4.01 -1.18
CA HIS A 129 -12.50 -5.35 -0.86
C HIS A 129 -10.98 -5.47 -0.75
N LEU A 130 -10.23 -4.78 -1.62
CA LEU A 130 -8.77 -4.70 -1.49
C LEU A 130 -8.35 -4.15 -0.13
N LEU A 131 -8.96 -3.05 0.32
CA LEU A 131 -8.67 -2.47 1.63
C LEU A 131 -9.04 -3.39 2.80
N LEU A 132 -10.12 -4.17 2.68
CA LEU A 132 -10.48 -5.18 3.67
C LEU A 132 -9.45 -6.31 3.71
N LEU A 133 -9.07 -6.84 2.56
CA LEU A 133 -8.12 -7.95 2.43
C LEU A 133 -6.71 -7.58 2.89
N LEU A 134 -6.24 -6.38 2.55
CA LEU A 134 -4.94 -5.88 3.01
C LEU A 134 -4.88 -5.64 4.53
N ASN A 135 -6.02 -5.37 5.17
CA ASN A 135 -6.13 -5.16 6.62
C ASN A 135 -6.82 -6.31 7.34
N ARG A 136 -6.80 -7.53 6.78
CA ARG A 136 -7.47 -8.69 7.36
C ARG A 136 -6.94 -9.01 8.77
N PRO A 137 -7.81 -9.47 9.68
CA PRO A 137 -7.40 -9.92 11.00
C PRO A 137 -6.38 -11.05 10.91
N GLY A 138 -5.38 -11.04 11.81
CA GLY A 138 -4.33 -12.07 11.85
C GLY A 138 -3.20 -11.88 10.84
N SER A 139 -3.23 -10.84 9.99
CA SER A 139 -2.10 -10.48 9.14
C SER A 139 -0.86 -10.20 10.00
N GLN A 140 0.26 -10.85 9.67
CA GLN A 140 1.55 -10.59 10.32
C GLN A 140 2.26 -9.35 9.73
N VAL A 141 1.62 -8.71 8.76
CA VAL A 141 2.07 -7.49 8.11
C VAL A 141 1.25 -6.32 8.62
N GLN A 142 1.92 -5.29 9.08
CA GLN A 142 1.29 -4.04 9.46
C GLN A 142 1.42 -3.04 8.31
N LEU A 143 0.30 -2.74 7.68
CA LEU A 143 0.19 -1.75 6.62
C LEU A 143 -0.61 -0.55 7.14
N SER A 144 0.06 0.58 7.39
CA SER A 144 -0.58 1.82 7.77
C SER A 144 -0.73 2.71 6.53
N MET A 145 -1.90 2.68 5.92
CA MET A 145 -2.24 3.49 4.77
C MET A 145 -3.37 4.45 5.13
N GLY A 146 -3.30 5.69 4.68
CA GLY A 146 -4.34 6.67 4.92
C GLY A 146 -4.56 7.61 3.75
N ASN A 147 -5.85 7.93 3.54
CA ASN A 147 -6.34 8.90 2.58
C ASN A 147 -7.12 9.96 3.33
N THR A 148 -6.62 11.18 3.36
CA THR A 148 -7.28 12.30 4.04
C THR A 148 -7.48 13.44 3.06
N LEU A 149 -8.72 13.89 2.98
CA LEU A 149 -9.12 15.05 2.22
C LEU A 149 -9.27 16.23 3.18
N PHE A 150 -8.37 17.20 3.09
CA PHE A 150 -8.49 18.46 3.81
C PHE A 150 -9.21 19.43 2.90
N ILE A 151 -10.31 20.01 3.38
CA ILE A 151 -11.14 20.95 2.60
C ILE A 151 -11.24 22.29 3.33
N ASP A 152 -11.36 23.37 2.58
CA ASP A 152 -11.55 24.68 3.15
C ASP A 152 -12.80 24.71 4.04
N LYS A 153 -12.73 25.43 5.17
CA LYS A 153 -13.81 25.51 6.16
C LYS A 153 -15.14 26.04 5.62
N HIS A 154 -15.12 26.77 4.51
CA HIS A 154 -16.31 27.30 3.86
C HIS A 154 -17.00 26.26 2.94
N LEU A 155 -16.30 25.20 2.55
CA LEU A 155 -16.87 24.09 1.80
C LEU A 155 -17.54 23.11 2.76
N LYS A 156 -18.77 22.73 2.45
CA LYS A 156 -19.54 21.78 3.28
C LYS A 156 -19.72 20.48 2.49
N PRO A 157 -19.05 19.40 2.90
CA PRO A 157 -19.22 18.12 2.22
C PRO A 157 -20.61 17.56 2.48
N LEU A 158 -21.16 16.91 1.46
CA LEU A 158 -22.44 16.19 1.55
C LEU A 158 -22.33 14.99 2.50
N GLN A 159 -23.37 14.75 3.28
CA GLN A 159 -23.41 13.63 4.22
C GLN A 159 -23.33 12.27 3.51
N THR A 160 -23.91 12.16 2.31
CA THR A 160 -23.78 10.97 1.45
C THR A 160 -22.32 10.69 1.12
N PHE A 161 -21.59 11.69 0.64
CA PHE A 161 -20.17 11.54 0.35
C PHE A 161 -19.35 11.13 1.59
N LEU A 162 -19.61 11.74 2.75
CA LEU A 162 -18.93 11.38 4.00
C LEU A 162 -19.21 9.93 4.43
N LYS A 163 -20.45 9.46 4.26
CA LYS A 163 -20.84 8.07 4.54
C LYS A 163 -20.09 7.11 3.60
N ASP A 164 -20.06 7.41 2.30
CA ASP A 164 -19.51 6.54 1.28
C ASP A 164 -18.00 6.43 1.37
N ILE A 165 -17.27 7.53 1.56
CA ILE A 165 -15.79 7.47 1.71
C ILE A 165 -15.38 6.74 3.00
N LYS A 166 -16.14 6.87 4.07
CA LYS A 166 -15.89 6.14 5.31
C LYS A 166 -16.12 4.64 5.10
N LYS A 167 -17.22 4.26 4.43
CA LYS A 167 -17.60 2.87 4.17
C LYS A 167 -16.63 2.20 3.21
N LEU A 168 -16.41 2.79 2.02
CA LEU A 168 -15.67 2.17 0.93
C LEU A 168 -14.15 2.30 1.06
N TYR A 169 -13.67 3.43 1.56
CA TYR A 169 -12.24 3.77 1.53
C TYR A 169 -11.59 3.94 2.90
N LYS A 170 -12.37 3.81 3.99
CA LYS A 170 -11.92 4.20 5.34
C LYS A 170 -11.30 5.62 5.36
N GLY A 171 -11.71 6.44 4.39
CA GLY A 171 -11.22 7.79 4.17
C GLY A 171 -11.75 8.79 5.20
N LYS A 172 -11.13 9.95 5.26
CA LYS A 172 -11.51 11.04 6.15
C LYS A 172 -11.56 12.37 5.39
N VAL A 173 -12.54 13.20 5.75
CA VAL A 173 -12.57 14.61 5.38
C VAL A 173 -12.32 15.42 6.64
N ILE A 174 -11.42 16.40 6.55
CA ILE A 174 -11.08 17.32 7.66
C ILE A 174 -11.23 18.74 7.14
N SER A 175 -12.04 19.53 7.84
CA SER A 175 -12.17 20.97 7.59
C SER A 175 -10.92 21.71 8.02
N SER A 176 -10.41 22.62 7.19
CA SER A 176 -9.16 23.34 7.42
C SER A 176 -9.32 24.81 7.09
N ASN A 177 -8.64 25.68 7.83
CA ASN A 177 -8.61 27.12 7.57
C ASN A 177 -7.39 27.50 6.71
N PHE A 178 -7.49 27.37 5.40
CA PHE A 178 -6.37 27.67 4.50
C PHE A 178 -6.01 29.16 4.43
N GLN A 179 -6.88 30.08 4.88
CA GLN A 179 -6.51 31.49 5.02
C GLN A 179 -5.32 31.67 6.00
N ASN A 180 -5.20 30.81 7.00
CA ASN A 180 -3.99 30.66 7.81
C ASN A 180 -3.13 29.48 7.30
N ALA A 181 -2.49 29.67 6.14
CA ALA A 181 -1.75 28.62 5.46
C ALA A 181 -0.62 28.00 6.32
N THR A 182 -0.03 28.76 7.23
CA THR A 182 1.03 28.26 8.13
C THR A 182 0.47 27.27 9.14
N GLU A 183 -0.64 27.58 9.78
CA GLU A 183 -1.32 26.71 10.73
C GLU A 183 -1.89 25.47 10.03
N ALA A 184 -2.61 25.67 8.90
CA ALA A 184 -3.15 24.55 8.11
C ALA A 184 -2.05 23.56 7.68
N LYS A 185 -0.89 24.05 7.23
CA LYS A 185 0.26 23.21 6.92
C LYS A 185 0.74 22.42 8.14
N LYS A 186 0.83 23.07 9.30
CA LYS A 186 1.24 22.42 10.56
C LYS A 186 0.24 21.32 10.92
N ASP A 187 -1.06 21.61 10.90
CA ASP A 187 -2.11 20.66 11.27
C ASP A 187 -2.14 19.43 10.35
N ILE A 188 -1.96 19.63 9.03
CA ILE A 188 -1.83 18.53 8.07
C ILE A 188 -0.63 17.65 8.42
N ASN A 189 0.54 18.24 8.63
CA ASN A 189 1.76 17.48 8.92
C ASN A 189 1.68 16.78 10.29
N ASP A 190 1.12 17.42 11.31
CA ASP A 190 0.92 16.83 12.64
C ASP A 190 -0.10 15.68 12.58
N HIS A 191 -1.17 15.82 11.80
CA HIS A 191 -2.12 14.73 11.56
C HIS A 191 -1.41 13.48 11.00
N ILE A 192 -0.57 13.65 9.96
CA ILE A 192 0.16 12.55 9.33
C ILE A 192 1.22 11.98 10.27
N LYS A 193 1.96 12.82 10.99
CA LYS A 193 2.92 12.39 12.01
C LYS A 193 2.28 11.48 13.05
N ASN A 194 1.11 11.88 13.55
CA ASN A 194 0.36 11.09 14.53
C ASN A 194 -0.13 9.76 13.94
N LYS A 195 -0.65 9.76 12.70
CA LYS A 195 -1.13 8.56 12.01
C LYS A 195 -0.03 7.56 11.65
N THR A 196 1.19 8.04 11.50
CA THR A 196 2.36 7.22 11.15
C THR A 196 3.31 6.99 12.34
N HIS A 197 2.87 7.26 13.56
CA HIS A 197 3.68 7.12 14.78
C HIS A 197 5.05 7.80 14.68
N GLY A 198 5.08 9.00 14.08
CA GLY A 198 6.30 9.78 13.90
C GLY A 198 7.20 9.34 12.73
N ASN A 199 6.82 8.30 11.97
CA ASN A 199 7.63 7.85 10.83
C ASN A 199 7.59 8.82 9.64
N ILE A 200 6.47 9.53 9.44
CA ILE A 200 6.33 10.58 8.42
C ILE A 200 6.08 11.91 9.13
N ASN A 201 7.06 12.80 9.14
CA ASN A 201 6.98 14.07 9.86
C ASN A 201 6.53 15.24 8.98
N GLN A 202 6.75 15.15 7.68
CA GLN A 202 6.40 16.21 6.73
C GLN A 202 5.99 15.60 5.40
N ILE A 203 4.84 16.04 4.87
CA ILE A 203 4.31 15.67 3.57
C ILE A 203 3.94 16.92 2.75
N VAL A 204 3.48 17.98 3.42
CA VAL A 204 3.18 19.28 2.80
C VAL A 204 4.24 20.28 3.22
N LYS A 205 4.93 20.88 2.23
CA LYS A 205 5.99 21.87 2.45
C LYS A 205 5.46 23.30 2.44
N ASP A 206 4.51 23.57 1.59
CA ASP A 206 3.91 24.88 1.32
C ASP A 206 2.41 24.76 1.02
N LEU A 207 1.66 25.77 1.37
CA LEU A 207 0.24 25.95 1.06
C LEU A 207 -0.02 27.39 0.66
N ASP A 208 -0.95 27.57 -0.28
CA ASP A 208 -1.48 28.86 -0.66
C ASP A 208 -2.74 29.18 0.16
N ARG A 209 -3.00 30.47 0.42
CA ARG A 209 -4.20 30.93 1.13
C ARG A 209 -5.49 30.66 0.33
N ASN A 210 -5.37 30.57 -0.99
CA ASN A 210 -6.49 30.26 -1.90
C ASN A 210 -6.70 28.75 -2.08
N THR A 211 -6.03 27.92 -1.27
CA THR A 211 -6.22 26.47 -1.29
C THR A 211 -7.66 26.12 -0.94
N LEU A 212 -8.31 25.33 -1.78
CA LEU A 212 -9.67 24.83 -1.54
C LEU A 212 -9.67 23.41 -1.00
N MET A 213 -8.77 22.56 -1.52
CA MET A 213 -8.74 21.14 -1.19
C MET A 213 -7.33 20.58 -1.31
N VAL A 214 -6.93 19.77 -0.31
CA VAL A 214 -5.64 19.06 -0.30
C VAL A 214 -5.89 17.58 -0.08
N ILE A 215 -5.44 16.76 -1.00
CA ILE A 215 -5.40 15.29 -0.83
C ILE A 215 -4.05 14.91 -0.25
N VAL A 216 -4.07 14.21 0.88
CA VAL A 216 -2.88 13.66 1.49
C VAL A 216 -3.00 12.15 1.58
N ASN A 217 -2.08 11.50 0.88
CA ASN A 217 -1.97 10.05 0.84
C ASN A 217 -0.62 9.65 1.44
N TYR A 218 -0.65 8.73 2.39
CA TYR A 218 0.56 8.21 3.01
C TYR A 218 0.46 6.71 3.20
N ILE A 219 1.63 6.07 3.18
CA ILE A 219 1.74 4.65 3.48
C ILE A 219 3.05 4.36 4.21
N TYR A 220 2.93 3.53 5.22
CA TYR A 220 4.04 3.00 5.98
C TYR A 220 3.86 1.49 6.11
N PHE A 221 4.93 0.75 5.86
CA PHE A 221 4.95 -0.71 5.85
C PHE A 221 5.91 -1.23 6.91
N LYS A 222 5.42 -2.19 7.70
CA LYS A 222 6.18 -2.89 8.72
C LYS A 222 5.91 -4.38 8.61
N ALA A 223 6.95 -5.16 8.36
CA ALA A 223 6.87 -6.60 8.27
C ALA A 223 8.21 -7.24 8.64
N TYR A 224 8.17 -8.49 9.06
CA TYR A 224 9.35 -9.28 9.39
C TYR A 224 9.61 -10.29 8.28
N TRP A 225 10.88 -10.48 7.92
CA TRP A 225 11.23 -11.58 7.00
C TRP A 225 10.75 -12.93 7.56
N GLU A 226 10.25 -13.79 6.70
CA GLU A 226 9.96 -15.18 7.10
C GLU A 226 11.23 -15.83 7.65
N ASN A 227 12.34 -15.58 7.01
CA ASN A 227 13.67 -16.01 7.42
C ASN A 227 14.62 -14.80 7.50
N PRO A 228 14.91 -14.28 8.71
CA PRO A 228 15.73 -13.08 8.87
C PRO A 228 17.20 -13.31 8.50
N PHE A 229 17.90 -12.22 8.19
CA PHE A 229 19.35 -12.22 8.01
C PHE A 229 20.06 -12.27 9.37
N ASN A 230 21.25 -12.91 9.41
CA ASN A 230 22.04 -12.91 10.61
C ASN A 230 22.74 -11.57 10.79
N ILE A 231 22.48 -10.87 11.91
CA ILE A 231 23.09 -9.57 12.23
C ILE A 231 24.63 -9.69 12.26
N LYS A 232 25.15 -10.81 12.75
CA LYS A 232 26.61 -11.07 12.77
C LYS A 232 27.18 -11.27 11.36
N GLY A 233 26.36 -11.57 10.37
CA GLY A 233 26.73 -11.71 8.96
C GLY A 233 26.78 -10.38 8.19
N THR A 234 26.18 -9.30 8.73
CA THR A 234 26.20 -7.99 8.09
C THR A 234 27.59 -7.37 8.14
N ARG A 235 28.15 -6.97 6.98
CA ARG A 235 29.48 -6.43 6.82
C ARG A 235 29.45 -5.10 6.06
N LYS A 236 30.49 -4.29 6.24
CA LYS A 236 30.75 -3.16 5.35
C LYS A 236 31.13 -3.66 3.96
N ASP A 237 30.56 -3.06 2.94
CA ASP A 237 30.77 -3.40 1.55
C ASP A 237 30.49 -2.18 0.67
N TYR A 238 30.80 -2.25 -0.62
CA TYR A 238 30.61 -1.16 -1.55
C TYR A 238 29.41 -1.40 -2.44
N PHE A 239 28.61 -0.34 -2.63
CA PHE A 239 27.54 -0.27 -3.62
C PHE A 239 27.95 0.68 -4.73
N HIS A 240 27.94 0.22 -5.97
CA HIS A 240 28.35 0.95 -7.16
C HIS A 240 27.16 1.73 -7.72
N VAL A 241 27.03 2.99 -7.34
CA VAL A 241 25.95 3.89 -7.81
C VAL A 241 26.03 4.06 -9.33
N ASN A 242 27.25 4.21 -9.85
CA ASN A 242 27.58 4.25 -11.27
C ASN A 242 29.07 3.85 -11.48
N ALA A 243 29.54 3.93 -12.71
CA ALA A 243 30.93 3.56 -13.06
C ALA A 243 32.02 4.35 -12.30
N LYS A 244 31.70 5.55 -11.78
CA LYS A 244 32.65 6.45 -11.12
C LYS A 244 32.40 6.59 -9.62
N THR A 245 31.25 6.21 -9.12
CA THR A 245 30.82 6.47 -7.75
C THR A 245 30.45 5.19 -7.04
N SER A 246 31.10 4.91 -5.93
CA SER A 246 30.75 3.83 -5.00
C SER A 246 30.55 4.39 -3.61
N VAL A 247 29.59 3.85 -2.87
CA VAL A 247 29.28 4.24 -1.51
C VAL A 247 29.43 3.05 -0.57
N GLU A 248 29.88 3.30 0.66
CA GLU A 248 29.95 2.26 1.68
C GLU A 248 28.54 1.96 2.22
N VAL A 249 28.18 0.69 2.27
CA VAL A 249 26.89 0.21 2.78
C VAL A 249 27.11 -0.90 3.83
N LYS A 250 26.11 -1.14 4.65
CA LYS A 250 26.02 -2.34 5.47
C LYS A 250 25.31 -3.42 4.65
N MET A 251 26.05 -4.40 4.16
CA MET A 251 25.56 -5.49 3.33
C MET A 251 25.15 -6.66 4.23
N MET A 252 23.88 -7.01 4.20
CA MET A 252 23.31 -8.19 4.86
C MET A 252 23.53 -9.40 3.98
N THR A 253 23.88 -10.54 4.56
CA THR A 253 24.11 -11.79 3.82
C THR A 253 23.31 -12.93 4.42
N ARG A 254 22.78 -13.80 3.55
CA ARG A 254 22.08 -15.00 3.97
C ARG A 254 22.12 -16.07 2.88
N ASP A 255 22.67 -17.23 3.23
CA ASP A 255 22.53 -18.49 2.47
C ASP A 255 21.15 -19.10 2.77
N GLY A 256 20.46 -19.58 1.76
CA GLY A 256 19.15 -20.20 1.92
C GLY A 256 18.48 -20.58 0.62
N PHE A 257 17.29 -21.14 0.76
CA PHE A 257 16.45 -21.48 -0.38
C PHE A 257 15.51 -20.30 -0.69
N TYR A 258 15.60 -19.78 -1.90
CA TYR A 258 14.78 -18.69 -2.41
C TYR A 258 14.11 -19.08 -3.73
N LYS A 259 12.98 -18.48 -4.01
CA LYS A 259 12.40 -18.53 -5.35
C LYS A 259 13.14 -17.52 -6.23
N THR A 260 13.76 -17.99 -7.32
CA THR A 260 14.59 -17.17 -8.22
C THR A 260 14.26 -17.43 -9.67
N TYR A 261 14.50 -16.41 -10.52
CA TYR A 261 14.39 -16.54 -11.96
C TYR A 261 15.46 -15.71 -12.66
N SER A 262 16.15 -16.29 -13.64
CA SER A 262 17.14 -15.60 -14.49
C SER A 262 16.47 -15.24 -15.81
N ASP A 263 16.10 -13.98 -16.00
CA ASP A 263 15.52 -13.49 -17.26
C ASP A 263 16.62 -13.12 -18.25
N ARG A 264 16.99 -14.09 -19.11
CA ARG A 264 18.04 -13.89 -20.12
C ARG A 264 17.67 -12.81 -21.13
N LYS A 265 16.37 -12.67 -21.47
CA LYS A 265 15.89 -11.67 -22.44
C LYS A 265 16.07 -10.26 -21.90
N LEU A 266 15.76 -10.05 -20.62
CA LEU A 266 15.88 -8.75 -19.96
C LEU A 266 17.22 -8.57 -19.25
N SER A 267 18.09 -9.60 -19.31
CA SER A 267 19.41 -9.58 -18.66
C SER A 267 19.34 -9.21 -17.18
N CYS A 268 18.44 -9.83 -16.43
CA CYS A 268 18.27 -9.58 -15.00
C CYS A 268 18.05 -10.89 -14.21
N GLU A 269 18.40 -10.81 -12.92
CA GLU A 269 18.09 -11.83 -11.91
C GLU A 269 16.95 -11.34 -11.04
N VAL A 270 15.96 -12.21 -10.79
CA VAL A 270 14.82 -11.95 -9.91
C VAL A 270 14.92 -12.87 -8.71
N VAL A 271 14.83 -12.33 -7.51
CA VAL A 271 14.72 -13.13 -6.29
C VAL A 271 13.52 -12.68 -5.46
N GLN A 272 12.74 -13.63 -5.00
CA GLN A 272 11.62 -13.41 -4.09
C GLN A 272 12.07 -13.72 -2.66
N ILE A 273 11.91 -12.74 -1.77
CA ILE A 273 12.19 -12.88 -0.34
C ILE A 273 10.86 -12.69 0.42
N PRO A 274 10.33 -13.75 1.03
CA PRO A 274 9.06 -13.68 1.71
C PRO A 274 9.18 -12.98 3.06
N TYR A 275 8.18 -12.15 3.37
CA TYR A 275 7.87 -11.72 4.73
C TYR A 275 6.99 -12.78 5.42
N LYS A 276 6.89 -12.72 6.74
CA LYS A 276 5.89 -13.49 7.47
C LYS A 276 4.49 -13.05 7.03
N GLY A 277 3.66 -14.02 6.65
CA GLY A 277 2.34 -13.78 6.04
C GLY A 277 2.38 -13.81 4.52
N ASP A 278 1.41 -13.17 3.87
CA ASP A 278 1.19 -13.29 2.42
C ASP A 278 1.86 -12.17 1.62
N VAL A 279 2.94 -11.58 2.10
CA VAL A 279 3.67 -10.51 1.40
C VAL A 279 5.08 -10.96 1.07
N ALA A 280 5.56 -10.60 -0.10
CA ALA A 280 6.93 -10.86 -0.51
C ALA A 280 7.57 -9.63 -1.17
N ALA A 281 8.89 -9.51 -1.01
CA ALA A 281 9.71 -8.58 -1.77
C ALA A 281 10.34 -9.29 -2.96
N LEU A 282 10.13 -8.74 -4.17
CA LEU A 282 10.85 -9.12 -5.37
C LEU A 282 11.98 -8.12 -5.59
N PHE A 283 13.19 -8.60 -5.51
CA PHE A 283 14.39 -7.85 -5.84
C PHE A 283 14.81 -8.22 -7.26
N ILE A 284 14.95 -7.23 -8.14
CA ILE A 284 15.28 -7.44 -9.55
C ILE A 284 16.60 -6.73 -9.84
N LEU A 285 17.64 -7.53 -10.13
CA LEU A 285 19.00 -7.05 -10.38
C LEU A 285 19.31 -7.15 -11.88
N PRO A 286 19.28 -6.04 -12.64
CA PRO A 286 19.74 -6.05 -14.03
C PRO A 286 21.27 -6.20 -14.07
N ARG A 287 21.80 -6.78 -15.14
CA ARG A 287 23.25 -6.68 -15.39
C ARG A 287 23.69 -5.22 -15.53
N GLN A 288 24.92 -4.93 -15.21
CA GLN A 288 25.46 -3.56 -15.33
C GLN A 288 25.16 -2.96 -16.72
N GLY A 289 24.64 -1.72 -16.74
CA GLY A 289 24.25 -1.01 -17.95
C GLY A 289 22.92 -1.46 -18.56
N LYS A 290 22.19 -2.40 -17.94
CA LYS A 290 20.91 -2.95 -18.47
C LYS A 290 19.68 -2.41 -17.75
N MET A 291 19.79 -1.44 -16.84
CA MET A 291 18.67 -0.88 -16.12
C MET A 291 17.63 -0.28 -17.07
N GLN A 292 18.02 0.53 -18.05
CA GLN A 292 17.10 1.16 -18.99
C GLN A 292 16.33 0.10 -19.83
N GLN A 293 17.05 -0.92 -20.32
CA GLN A 293 16.41 -2.02 -21.05
C GLN A 293 15.35 -2.75 -20.20
N LEU A 294 15.64 -2.92 -18.90
CA LEU A 294 14.71 -3.52 -17.95
C LEU A 294 13.51 -2.60 -17.72
N GLU A 295 13.73 -1.30 -17.46
CA GLU A 295 12.67 -0.31 -17.21
C GLU A 295 11.70 -0.19 -18.40
N ASP A 296 12.22 -0.18 -19.63
CA ASP A 296 11.42 -0.11 -20.86
C ASP A 296 10.49 -1.33 -21.04
N ALA A 297 10.92 -2.49 -20.53
CA ALA A 297 10.20 -3.75 -20.63
C ALA A 297 9.24 -4.03 -19.46
N LEU A 298 9.17 -3.13 -18.46
CA LEU A 298 8.28 -3.33 -17.32
C LEU A 298 6.81 -3.18 -17.70
N THR A 299 6.10 -4.29 -17.63
CA THR A 299 4.65 -4.40 -17.84
C THR A 299 4.06 -5.41 -16.84
N LYS A 300 2.74 -5.45 -16.72
CA LYS A 300 2.05 -6.49 -15.93
C LYS A 300 2.43 -7.90 -16.40
N ASP A 301 2.57 -8.09 -17.73
CA ASP A 301 2.93 -9.40 -18.30
C ASP A 301 4.36 -9.81 -17.92
N THR A 302 5.28 -8.84 -17.83
CA THR A 302 6.64 -9.07 -17.35
C THR A 302 6.66 -9.59 -15.92
N VAL A 303 5.93 -8.94 -15.02
CA VAL A 303 5.85 -9.37 -13.62
C VAL A 303 5.14 -10.71 -13.49
N SER A 304 4.02 -10.92 -14.17
CA SER A 304 3.29 -12.18 -14.18
C SER A 304 4.16 -13.34 -14.71
N LYS A 305 4.97 -13.08 -15.76
CA LYS A 305 5.94 -14.05 -16.27
C LYS A 305 6.96 -14.42 -15.20
N TRP A 306 7.52 -13.42 -14.50
CA TRP A 306 8.49 -13.68 -13.43
C TRP A 306 7.88 -14.54 -12.33
N GLU A 307 6.74 -14.16 -11.81
CA GLU A 307 6.05 -14.89 -10.73
C GLU A 307 5.78 -16.35 -11.08
N LYS A 308 5.34 -16.61 -12.32
CA LYS A 308 5.10 -17.97 -12.84
C LYS A 308 6.38 -18.77 -13.10
N SER A 309 7.52 -18.08 -13.31
CA SER A 309 8.81 -18.68 -13.66
C SER A 309 9.76 -18.83 -12.47
N LEU A 310 9.40 -18.27 -11.31
CA LEU A 310 10.19 -18.40 -10.10
C LEU A 310 10.32 -19.86 -9.67
N ASP A 311 11.57 -20.31 -9.48
CA ASP A 311 11.91 -21.67 -9.09
C ASP A 311 12.77 -21.68 -7.83
N ARG A 312 12.57 -22.66 -6.95
CA ARG A 312 13.24 -22.74 -5.65
C ARG A 312 14.66 -23.25 -5.81
N ARG A 313 15.63 -22.37 -5.47
CA ARG A 313 17.08 -22.68 -5.56
C ARG A 313 17.80 -22.24 -4.30
N ARG A 314 18.87 -22.92 -3.97
CA ARG A 314 19.80 -22.48 -2.92
C ARG A 314 20.75 -21.44 -3.51
N ILE A 315 20.74 -20.25 -2.93
CA ILE A 315 21.65 -19.14 -3.26
C ILE A 315 22.05 -18.41 -1.98
N GLU A 316 23.19 -17.72 -2.05
CA GLU A 316 23.57 -16.75 -1.04
C GLU A 316 23.17 -15.35 -1.54
N VAL A 317 22.29 -14.66 -0.79
CA VAL A 317 21.78 -13.34 -1.16
C VAL A 317 22.49 -12.27 -0.34
N HIS A 318 22.99 -11.25 -1.02
CA HIS A 318 23.61 -10.06 -0.41
C HIS A 318 22.77 -8.83 -0.74
N ILE A 319 22.16 -8.20 0.27
CA ILE A 319 21.29 -7.02 0.12
C ILE A 319 21.74 -5.92 1.06
N PRO A 320 21.88 -4.66 0.57
CA PRO A 320 22.25 -3.56 1.43
C PRO A 320 21.11 -3.21 2.40
N LYS A 321 21.43 -2.90 3.65
CA LYS A 321 20.49 -2.19 4.54
C LYS A 321 20.18 -0.85 3.91
N LEU A 322 18.90 -0.49 3.88
CA LEU A 322 18.48 0.78 3.32
C LEU A 322 17.28 1.38 4.06
N SER A 323 17.19 2.70 3.98
CA SER A 323 16.01 3.45 4.41
C SER A 323 15.71 4.47 3.35
N ILE A 324 14.66 4.25 2.59
CA ILE A 324 14.26 5.10 1.47
C ILE A 324 12.87 5.67 1.68
N SER A 325 12.68 6.88 1.17
CA SER A 325 11.37 7.52 1.12
C SER A 325 11.13 8.15 -0.24
N GLY A 326 9.89 8.14 -0.70
CA GLY A 326 9.47 8.92 -1.86
C GLY A 326 8.41 9.93 -1.46
N THR A 327 8.56 11.16 -1.91
CA THR A 327 7.57 12.23 -1.72
C THR A 327 7.24 12.83 -3.07
N TYR A 328 5.98 12.79 -3.47
CA TYR A 328 5.54 13.19 -4.81
C TYR A 328 4.43 14.24 -4.73
N ASP A 329 4.55 15.26 -5.59
CA ASP A 329 3.44 16.11 -5.98
C ASP A 329 2.58 15.35 -7.00
N LEU A 330 1.50 14.75 -6.51
CA LEU A 330 0.62 13.92 -7.33
C LEU A 330 -0.14 14.74 -8.38
N LYS A 331 -0.41 16.04 -8.14
CA LYS A 331 -1.05 16.92 -9.12
C LYS A 331 -0.24 16.91 -10.42
N LYS A 332 1.05 17.25 -10.34
CA LYS A 332 1.95 17.26 -11.50
C LYS A 332 2.07 15.90 -12.18
N MET A 333 2.19 14.85 -11.39
CA MET A 333 2.35 13.48 -11.89
C MET A 333 1.12 13.01 -12.67
N LEU A 334 -0.08 13.22 -12.10
CA LEU A 334 -1.33 12.75 -12.68
C LEU A 334 -1.82 13.61 -13.84
N MET A 335 -1.51 14.91 -13.84
CA MET A 335 -1.75 15.75 -15.03
C MET A 335 -1.04 15.19 -16.27
N ASN A 336 0.18 14.68 -16.12
CA ASN A 336 0.91 14.01 -17.20
C ASN A 336 0.31 12.65 -17.60
N LEU A 337 -0.56 12.08 -16.77
CA LEU A 337 -1.31 10.86 -17.06
C LEU A 337 -2.75 11.14 -17.55
N GLY A 338 -3.08 12.41 -17.84
CA GLY A 338 -4.37 12.81 -18.40
C GLY A 338 -5.41 13.27 -17.38
N VAL A 339 -5.09 13.28 -16.08
CA VAL A 339 -5.99 13.77 -15.03
C VAL A 339 -5.79 15.28 -14.86
N THR A 340 -6.60 16.09 -15.52
CA THR A 340 -6.40 17.56 -15.56
C THR A 340 -7.55 18.35 -14.93
N ASP A 341 -8.80 17.96 -15.19
CA ASP A 341 -9.96 18.77 -14.83
C ASP A 341 -10.11 18.96 -13.32
N VAL A 342 -9.94 17.90 -12.52
CA VAL A 342 -10.05 17.97 -11.04
C VAL A 342 -9.05 18.95 -10.40
N PHE A 343 -8.02 19.37 -11.12
CA PHE A 343 -6.99 20.32 -10.69
C PHE A 343 -7.17 21.73 -11.26
N SER A 344 -8.24 21.99 -11.97
CA SER A 344 -8.51 23.24 -12.68
C SER A 344 -9.92 23.77 -12.38
N ASP A 345 -10.27 24.89 -12.95
CA ASP A 345 -11.60 25.50 -12.91
C ASP A 345 -12.69 24.70 -13.65
N ARG A 346 -12.29 23.67 -14.42
CA ARG A 346 -13.21 22.72 -15.05
C ARG A 346 -13.59 21.55 -14.13
N ALA A 347 -13.11 21.55 -12.88
CA ALA A 347 -13.38 20.48 -11.95
C ALA A 347 -14.87 20.37 -11.63
N ASP A 348 -15.43 19.18 -11.81
CA ASP A 348 -16.74 18.83 -11.27
C ASP A 348 -16.57 17.91 -10.07
N LEU A 349 -16.53 18.52 -8.88
CA LEU A 349 -16.50 17.85 -7.58
C LEU A 349 -17.85 17.98 -6.85
N SER A 350 -18.94 18.10 -7.62
CA SER A 350 -20.28 18.32 -7.07
C SER A 350 -20.80 17.19 -6.20
N ALA A 351 -20.27 15.98 -6.33
CA ALA A 351 -20.59 14.91 -5.39
C ALA A 351 -19.97 15.10 -4.00
N ILE A 352 -18.94 15.95 -3.88
CA ILE A 352 -18.39 16.33 -2.57
C ILE A 352 -19.20 17.43 -1.92
N THR A 353 -19.45 18.52 -2.64
CA THR A 353 -19.97 19.79 -2.07
C THR A 353 -21.42 20.13 -2.49
N GLY A 354 -21.98 19.40 -3.45
CA GLY A 354 -23.28 19.70 -4.07
C GLY A 354 -23.19 20.73 -5.21
N LYS A 355 -21.99 21.29 -5.48
CA LYS A 355 -21.75 22.31 -6.52
C LYS A 355 -20.40 22.10 -7.18
N PRO A 356 -20.24 22.42 -8.48
CA PRO A 356 -18.96 22.34 -9.18
C PRO A 356 -18.09 23.57 -8.95
N ASP A 357 -17.93 24.01 -7.69
CA ASP A 357 -17.25 25.24 -7.28
C ASP A 357 -15.94 24.99 -6.52
N ALA A 358 -15.46 23.78 -6.53
CA ALA A 358 -14.24 23.36 -5.85
C ALA A 358 -13.30 22.60 -6.78
N MET A 359 -12.01 22.68 -6.53
CA MET A 359 -10.98 21.90 -7.23
C MET A 359 -9.94 21.41 -6.24
N VAL A 360 -9.18 20.38 -6.63
CA VAL A 360 -8.03 19.90 -5.86
C VAL A 360 -6.85 20.85 -6.09
N SER A 361 -6.53 21.64 -5.08
CA SER A 361 -5.41 22.59 -5.16
C SER A 361 -4.06 21.89 -5.04
N LYS A 362 -3.98 20.86 -4.20
CA LYS A 362 -2.74 20.08 -3.95
C LYS A 362 -3.04 18.61 -3.68
N ALA A 363 -2.17 17.74 -4.17
CA ALA A 363 -2.23 16.32 -3.87
C ALA A 363 -0.81 15.81 -3.61
N ALA A 364 -0.61 15.18 -2.45
CA ALA A 364 0.71 14.73 -2.02
C ALA A 364 0.69 13.25 -1.62
N HIS A 365 1.72 12.52 -2.02
CA HIS A 365 1.98 11.14 -1.59
C HIS A 365 3.31 11.06 -0.88
N LYS A 366 3.36 10.26 0.19
CA LYS A 366 4.61 9.89 0.83
C LYS A 366 4.61 8.42 1.23
N ALA A 367 5.64 7.72 0.78
CA ALA A 367 5.94 6.34 1.15
C ALA A 367 7.29 6.26 1.85
N LEU A 368 7.42 5.34 2.80
CA LEU A 368 8.64 5.07 3.54
C LEU A 368 8.86 3.56 3.67
N LEU A 369 10.08 3.12 3.40
CA LEU A 369 10.53 1.75 3.60
C LEU A 369 11.89 1.72 4.29
N LYS A 370 12.00 0.83 5.28
CA LYS A 370 13.27 0.51 5.95
C LYS A 370 13.52 -0.99 5.80
N ILE A 371 14.64 -1.38 5.24
CA ILE A 371 15.05 -2.78 5.09
C ILE A 371 16.28 -3.03 5.95
N HIS A 372 16.18 -4.02 6.82
CA HIS A 372 17.27 -4.49 7.67
C HIS A 372 17.12 -5.99 7.98
N GLU A 373 17.96 -6.55 8.83
CA GLU A 373 18.14 -7.99 9.01
C GLU A 373 16.86 -8.74 9.38
N ASN A 374 15.99 -8.13 10.18
CA ASN A 374 14.74 -8.77 10.64
C ASN A 374 13.56 -8.52 9.69
N GLY A 375 13.70 -7.65 8.70
CA GLY A 375 12.62 -7.22 7.82
C GLY A 375 12.55 -5.70 7.72
N THR A 376 11.36 -5.14 7.95
CA THR A 376 11.12 -3.70 7.90
C THR A 376 11.13 -3.05 9.29
N GLU A 377 11.31 -3.84 10.35
CA GLU A 377 11.54 -3.35 11.73
C GLU A 377 12.32 -4.36 12.58
N ALA A 378 13.10 -3.87 13.56
CA ALA A 378 14.00 -4.68 14.35
C ALA A 378 13.30 -5.50 15.45
N ALA A 379 13.45 -6.82 15.39
CA ALA A 379 13.26 -7.73 16.52
C ALA A 379 14.35 -8.81 16.46
N ALA A 380 14.85 -9.25 17.62
CA ALA A 380 15.90 -10.25 17.68
C ALA A 380 15.32 -11.65 17.39
N VAL A 381 15.82 -12.29 16.34
CA VAL A 381 15.51 -13.70 16.01
C VAL A 381 16.81 -14.48 15.81
N THR A 382 16.85 -15.68 16.35
CA THR A 382 17.98 -16.62 16.21
C THR A 382 17.86 -17.35 14.88
N SER A 383 18.86 -17.26 14.01
CA SER A 383 18.94 -18.03 12.76
C SER A 383 19.58 -19.40 12.99
N THR A 384 19.08 -20.42 12.31
CA THR A 384 19.67 -21.75 12.26
C THR A 384 20.63 -21.84 11.06
N ASP A 385 21.89 -22.08 11.32
CA ASP A 385 22.91 -22.25 10.28
C ASP A 385 22.88 -23.68 9.74
N PHE A 386 22.77 -23.83 8.41
CA PHE A 386 22.94 -25.11 7.73
C PHE A 386 24.41 -25.32 7.38
N LEU A 387 24.94 -26.52 7.63
CA LEU A 387 26.26 -26.92 7.16
C LEU A 387 26.20 -27.26 5.66
N PRO A 388 26.90 -26.51 4.79
CA PRO A 388 26.79 -26.71 3.35
C PRO A 388 27.73 -27.80 2.84
N HIS A 389 27.21 -28.69 1.99
CA HIS A 389 28.05 -29.62 1.22
C HIS A 389 28.58 -28.99 -0.08
N SER A 390 28.12 -27.79 -0.49
CA SER A 390 28.60 -27.06 -1.66
C SER A 390 28.43 -25.55 -1.44
N VAL A 391 29.33 -24.74 -2.02
CA VAL A 391 29.23 -23.28 -2.03
C VAL A 391 28.07 -22.87 -2.95
N PRO A 392 27.03 -22.17 -2.45
CA PRO A 392 25.94 -21.72 -3.28
C PRO A 392 26.36 -20.57 -4.22
N PRO A 393 25.68 -20.40 -5.36
CA PRO A 393 25.82 -19.18 -6.16
C PRO A 393 25.48 -17.93 -5.35
N VAL A 394 26.25 -16.86 -5.54
CA VAL A 394 26.06 -15.58 -4.86
C VAL A 394 25.27 -14.63 -5.75
N LEU A 395 24.17 -14.05 -5.23
CA LEU A 395 23.45 -12.97 -5.86
C LEU A 395 23.60 -11.70 -5.01
N LYS A 396 24.40 -10.73 -5.52
CA LYS A 396 24.82 -9.55 -4.77
C LYS A 396 24.21 -8.28 -5.35
N PHE A 397 23.33 -7.63 -4.57
CA PHE A 397 22.69 -6.36 -4.91
C PHE A 397 23.59 -5.17 -4.57
N ASN A 398 24.68 -5.02 -5.33
CA ASN A 398 25.71 -4.00 -5.12
C ASN A 398 25.77 -2.94 -6.22
N HIS A 399 24.76 -2.84 -7.06
CA HIS A 399 24.55 -1.80 -8.07
C HIS A 399 23.04 -1.56 -8.25
N PRO A 400 22.59 -0.52 -8.97
CA PRO A 400 21.18 -0.17 -9.06
C PRO A 400 20.25 -1.35 -9.40
N PHE A 401 19.18 -1.48 -8.62
CA PHE A 401 18.21 -2.57 -8.74
C PHE A 401 16.77 -2.08 -8.55
N LEU A 402 15.80 -2.88 -8.99
CA LEU A 402 14.38 -2.63 -8.74
C LEU A 402 13.88 -3.46 -7.56
N LEU A 403 12.87 -2.93 -6.90
CA LEU A 403 12.19 -3.55 -5.77
C LEU A 403 10.67 -3.44 -5.95
N LEU A 404 9.97 -4.57 -5.89
CA LEU A 404 8.53 -4.62 -5.76
C LEU A 404 8.18 -5.29 -4.44
N ILE A 405 7.22 -4.76 -3.69
CA ILE A 405 6.62 -5.45 -2.55
C ILE A 405 5.20 -5.81 -2.97
N VAL A 406 4.88 -7.10 -2.95
CA VAL A 406 3.64 -7.65 -3.48
C VAL A 406 2.89 -8.40 -2.40
N ASP A 407 1.60 -8.11 -2.23
CA ASP A 407 0.69 -8.96 -1.49
C ASP A 407 0.31 -10.15 -2.38
N GLN A 408 0.72 -11.35 -1.97
CA GLN A 408 0.57 -12.56 -2.76
C GLN A 408 -0.86 -13.11 -2.77
N TYR A 409 -1.67 -12.72 -1.79
CA TYR A 409 -3.07 -13.14 -1.72
C TYR A 409 -3.93 -12.37 -2.72
N THR A 410 -3.77 -11.05 -2.77
CA THR A 410 -4.51 -10.18 -3.70
C THR A 410 -3.78 -9.95 -5.03
N GLN A 411 -2.51 -10.37 -5.14
CA GLN A 411 -1.63 -10.11 -6.29
C GLN A 411 -1.38 -8.61 -6.54
N SER A 412 -1.47 -7.78 -5.49
CA SER A 412 -1.36 -6.34 -5.60
C SER A 412 0.06 -5.84 -5.33
N ILE A 413 0.56 -4.94 -6.17
CA ILE A 413 1.84 -4.24 -5.93
C ILE A 413 1.61 -3.18 -4.84
N LEU A 414 2.07 -3.47 -3.62
CA LEU A 414 1.98 -2.54 -2.50
C LEU A 414 2.97 -1.39 -2.63
N PHE A 415 4.19 -1.69 -3.07
CA PHE A 415 5.25 -0.71 -3.30
C PHE A 415 6.07 -1.05 -4.52
N MET A 416 6.56 0.00 -5.16
CA MET A 416 7.49 -0.09 -6.27
C MET A 416 8.63 0.90 -6.05
N GLY A 417 9.86 0.44 -6.30
CA GLY A 417 11.05 1.26 -6.14
C GLY A 417 12.18 0.92 -7.09
N LYS A 418 13.04 1.91 -7.29
CA LYS A 418 14.36 1.80 -7.92
C LYS A 418 15.38 2.31 -6.93
N ILE A 419 16.34 1.49 -6.60
CA ILE A 419 17.40 1.83 -5.66
C ILE A 419 18.66 2.13 -6.48
N VAL A 420 19.02 3.39 -6.56
CA VAL A 420 20.24 3.88 -7.25
C VAL A 420 21.35 4.12 -6.25
N ASN A 421 21.00 4.63 -5.06
CA ASN A 421 21.93 4.87 -3.97
C ASN A 421 21.28 4.50 -2.62
N PRO A 422 21.65 3.39 -1.96
CA PRO A 422 21.04 2.96 -0.70
C PRO A 422 21.33 3.90 0.49
N THR A 423 22.29 4.84 0.37
CA THR A 423 22.65 5.78 1.44
C THR A 423 21.85 7.08 1.39
N GLU A 424 21.14 7.35 0.29
CA GLU A 424 20.22 8.48 0.14
C GLU A 424 18.82 8.11 0.71
N LYS A 425 18.24 9.08 1.45
CA LYS A 425 16.93 8.91 2.11
C LYS A 425 15.80 9.48 1.27
#